data_e93bbcce969c42f3abb14932df1f7664
#
_entry.id   e93bbcce969c42f3abb14932df1f7664
#
_cell.length_a   1.000
_cell.length_b   1.000
_cell.length_c   1.000
_cell.angle_alpha   90.00
_cell.angle_beta   90.00
_cell.angle_gamma   90.00
#
_symmetry.space_group_name_H-M   'P 1'
#
loop_
_entity.id
_entity.type
_entity.pdbx_description
1 polymer ?
#
loop_
_entity_poly.entity_id
_entity_poly.type
_entity_poly.pdbx_seq_one_letter_code
_entity_poly.pdbx_strand_id
1 'polypeptide(L)' 'MEIPDAMIDTQVESMIEEFAQRIAQQGLSFDQYMQFSGMTMDKMKDQVRPEAVSR' A
#
# COMPACT_ATOMS: atom_id res chain seq x y z
N MET A 1 12.36 -14.06 18.25
CA MET A 1 10.92 -13.92 18.21
C MET A 1 10.46 -13.55 16.80
N GLU A 2 9.51 -14.27 16.31
CA GLU A 2 9.05 -14.06 14.94
C GLU A 2 7.93 -13.04 14.90
N ILE A 3 7.96 -12.19 13.88
CA ILE A 3 6.88 -11.24 13.67
C ILE A 3 5.79 -11.95 12.89
N PRO A 4 4.55 -11.98 13.40
CA PRO A 4 3.47 -12.63 12.68
C PRO A 4 3.22 -11.96 11.32
N ASP A 5 2.96 -12.77 10.32
CA ASP A 5 2.64 -12.25 9.00
C ASP A 5 1.44 -11.32 9.04
N ALA A 6 0.51 -11.58 9.93
CA ALA A 6 -0.67 -10.74 10.07
C ALA A 6 -0.31 -9.30 10.43
N MET A 7 0.72 -9.11 11.24
CA MET A 7 1.15 -7.76 11.59
C MET A 7 1.77 -7.04 10.41
N ILE A 8 2.51 -7.77 9.58
CA ILE A 8 3.09 -7.19 8.37
C ILE A 8 1.99 -6.79 7.40
N ASP A 9 0.99 -7.63 7.24
CA ASP A 9 -0.14 -7.32 6.37
C ASP A 9 -0.89 -6.09 6.84
N THR A 10 -1.12 -5.98 8.14
CA THR A 10 -1.79 -4.81 8.70
C THR A 10 -0.98 -3.55 8.45
N GLN A 11 0.33 -3.63 8.61
CA GLN A 11 1.20 -2.50 8.37
C GLN A 11 1.15 -2.07 6.91
N VAL A 12 1.20 -3.03 6.00
CA VAL A 12 1.14 -2.76 4.57
C VAL A 12 -0.19 -2.11 4.22
N GLU A 13 -1.28 -2.62 4.75
CA GLU A 13 -2.59 -2.04 4.49
C GLU A 13 -2.68 -0.59 4.97
N SER A 14 -2.16 -0.32 6.15
CA SER A 14 -2.15 1.05 6.68
C SER A 14 -1.37 1.99 5.78
N MET A 15 -0.23 1.54 5.29
CA MET A 15 0.58 2.36 4.40
C MET A 15 -0.13 2.62 3.08
N ILE A 16 -0.82 1.63 2.56
CA ILE A 16 -1.59 1.79 1.33
C ILE A 16 -2.75 2.75 1.55
N GLU A 17 -3.41 2.67 2.67
CA GLU A 17 -4.51 3.59 2.99
C GLU A 17 -4.03 5.02 3.05
N GLU A 18 -2.91 5.27 3.68
CA GLU A 18 -2.33 6.61 3.73
C GLU A 18 -2.04 7.11 2.32
N PHE A 19 -1.49 6.25 1.49
CA PHE A 19 -1.21 6.60 0.13
C PHE A 19 -2.48 6.91 -0.65
N ALA A 20 -3.51 6.10 -0.46
CA ALA A 20 -4.79 6.33 -1.11
C ALA A 20 -5.40 7.65 -0.70
N GLN A 21 -5.27 8.03 0.57
CA GLN A 21 -5.78 9.30 1.04
C GLN A 21 -5.07 10.48 0.38
N ARG A 22 -3.78 10.36 0.16
CA ARG A 22 -3.03 11.40 -0.53
C ARG A 22 -3.53 11.57 -1.95
N ILE A 23 -3.76 10.46 -2.64
CA ILE A 23 -4.27 10.50 -4.00
C ILE A 23 -5.65 11.14 -4.02
N ALA A 24 -6.48 10.82 -3.05
CA ALA A 24 -7.82 11.41 -2.96
C ALA A 24 -7.75 12.92 -2.76
N GLN A 25 -6.79 13.39 -2.00
CA GLN A 25 -6.62 14.82 -1.78
C GLN A 25 -6.27 15.56 -3.07
N GLN A 26 -5.63 14.88 -4.00
CA GLN A 26 -5.30 15.46 -5.28
C GLN A 26 -6.46 15.42 -6.27
N GLY A 27 -7.59 14.86 -5.85
CA GLY A 27 -8.77 14.81 -6.70
C GLY A 27 -8.85 13.56 -7.56
N LEU A 28 -8.00 12.58 -7.31
CA LEU A 28 -7.99 11.32 -8.03
C LEU A 28 -8.48 10.20 -7.13
N SER A 29 -9.12 9.21 -7.71
CA SER A 29 -9.47 8.01 -6.97
C SER A 29 -8.32 7.01 -7.05
N PHE A 30 -8.22 6.20 -6.01
CA PHE A 30 -7.16 5.21 -5.93
C PHE A 30 -7.22 4.24 -7.12
N ASP A 31 -8.43 3.83 -7.46
CA ASP A 31 -8.63 2.93 -8.60
C ASP A 31 -8.13 3.55 -9.90
N GLN A 32 -8.45 4.82 -10.13
CA GLN A 32 -7.99 5.52 -11.32
C GLN A 32 -6.47 5.60 -11.36
N TYR A 33 -5.87 5.88 -10.22
CA TYR A 33 -4.42 5.93 -10.16
C TYR A 33 -3.80 4.58 -10.51
N MET A 34 -4.38 3.51 -9.99
CA MET A 34 -3.88 2.17 -10.25
C MET A 34 -3.97 1.82 -11.73
N GLN A 35 -5.09 2.15 -12.36
CA GLN A 35 -5.25 1.91 -13.79
C GLN A 35 -4.31 2.77 -14.62
N PHE A 36 -4.13 3.99 -14.19
CA PHE A 36 -3.30 4.93 -14.92
C PHE A 36 -1.83 4.50 -14.94
N SER A 37 -1.33 4.06 -13.82
CA SER A 37 0.06 3.66 -13.72
C SER A 37 0.28 2.19 -14.06
N GLY A 38 -0.81 1.44 -14.28
CA GLY A 38 -0.71 0.02 -14.60
C GLY A 38 -0.32 -0.83 -13.42
N MET A 39 -0.45 -0.30 -12.21
CA MET A 39 -0.14 -1.06 -11.00
C MET A 39 -1.35 -1.85 -10.52
N THR A 40 -1.08 -2.99 -9.91
CA THR A 40 -2.11 -3.78 -9.26
C THR A 40 -1.89 -3.76 -7.76
N MET A 41 -2.92 -4.18 -7.02
CA MET A 41 -2.82 -4.24 -5.57
C MET A 41 -1.68 -5.15 -5.13
N ASP A 42 -1.50 -6.26 -5.84
CA ASP A 42 -0.41 -7.19 -5.55
C ASP A 42 0.95 -6.54 -5.71
N LYS A 43 1.11 -5.78 -6.78
CA LYS A 43 2.38 -5.09 -7.02
C LYS A 43 2.64 -4.03 -5.98
N MET A 44 1.59 -3.31 -5.59
CA MET A 44 1.74 -2.28 -4.57
C MET A 44 2.13 -2.88 -3.24
N LYS A 45 1.49 -3.97 -2.84
CA LYS A 45 1.84 -4.65 -1.61
C LYS A 45 3.28 -5.14 -1.65
N ASP A 46 3.71 -5.64 -2.80
CA ASP A 46 5.07 -6.13 -2.97
C ASP A 46 6.08 -5.01 -2.79
N GLN A 47 5.79 -3.83 -3.30
CA GLN A 47 6.68 -2.69 -3.16
C GLN A 47 6.71 -2.14 -1.73
N VAL A 48 5.58 -2.16 -1.06
CA VAL A 48 5.48 -1.60 0.28
C VAL A 48 6.01 -2.57 1.33
N ARG A 49 5.95 -3.86 1.05
CA ARG A 49 6.32 -4.88 2.01
C ARG A 49 7.73 -4.70 2.58
N PRO A 50 8.76 -4.46 1.75
CA PRO A 50 10.11 -4.25 2.30
C PRO A 50 10.17 -3.07 3.25
N GLU A 51 9.44 -2.00 2.96
CA GLU A 51 9.42 -0.84 3.84
C GLU A 51 8.70 -1.16 5.15
N ALA A 52 7.63 -1.92 5.08
CA ALA A 52 6.89 -2.32 6.27
C ALA A 52 7.76 -3.19 7.18
N VAL A 53 8.55 -4.06 6.59
CA VAL A 53 9.46 -4.92 7.36
C VAL A 53 10.59 -4.11 7.98
N SER A 54 11.04 -3.08 7.29
CA SER A 54 12.13 -2.24 7.78
C SER A 54 11.72 -1.34 8.93
N ARG A 55 10.45 -1.10 9.08
CA ARG A 55 9.96 -0.28 10.17
C ARG A 55 9.78 -1.10 11.43
#